data_2c6fd8dca4abf750350ee111d362e5bd
#
_entry.id   2c6fd8dca4abf750350ee111d362e5bd
#
_cell.length_a   1.000
_cell.length_b   1.000
_cell.length_c   1.000
_cell.angle_alpha   90.00
_cell.angle_beta   90.00
_cell.angle_gamma   90.00
#
_symmetry.space_group_name_H-M   'P 1'
#
loop_
_entity.id
_entity.type
_entity.pdbx_description
1 polymer ?
#
loop_
_entity_poly.entity_id
_entity_poly.type
_entity_poly.pdbx_seq_one_letter_code
_entity_poly.pdbx_strand_id
1 'polypeptide(L)'
;VPKIVCQSEVFKALDEIAIFKPSKDDVRELPDDTDVSFVPMVNINAYNAHFDPKENRKLADVRSGFTYFRDNDILLAKITPCFENGKAGIARNLTNGIGFGSTEYIVIRANTSLVYPEWIFYHINTPEFIEGGRAFMTGTAGQQRVDINYVKQYRIPVPPLEEQKKILDQISYEQSLIEPSKQLIKVFTAKIETRIKEVWGE
;
A
#
# COMPACT_ATOMS: atom_id res chain seq x y z
N VAL A 1 -6.62 -0.33 -24.92
CA VAL A 1 -6.09 0.68 -23.98
C VAL A 1 -4.99 1.42 -24.71
N PRO A 2 -5.08 2.75 -24.92
CA PRO A 2 -4.00 3.49 -25.56
C PRO A 2 -2.74 3.36 -24.70
N LYS A 3 -1.63 2.93 -25.32
CA LYS A 3 -0.31 3.02 -24.70
C LYS A 3 0.00 4.51 -24.52
N ILE A 4 0.00 4.98 -23.27
CA ILE A 4 0.56 6.30 -22.94
C ILE A 4 2.07 6.13 -23.07
N VAL A 5 2.62 6.54 -24.21
CA VAL A 5 4.07 6.55 -24.44
C VAL A 5 4.57 7.88 -23.93
N CYS A 6 5.13 7.89 -22.71
CA CYS A 6 5.84 9.05 -22.19
C CYS A 6 7.12 9.30 -22.98
N GLN A 7 7.29 10.50 -23.51
CA GLN A 7 8.40 10.90 -24.39
C GLN A 7 9.70 11.25 -23.67
N SER A 8 10.00 10.75 -22.48
CA SER A 8 11.33 10.73 -21.81
C SER A 8 11.19 10.08 -20.44
N GLU A 9 11.06 8.76 -20.41
CA GLU A 9 11.03 8.05 -19.13
C GLU A 9 12.42 8.00 -18.52
N VAL A 10 12.65 8.84 -17.51
CA VAL A 10 13.82 8.68 -16.64
C VAL A 10 13.45 7.64 -15.60
N PHE A 11 13.99 6.44 -15.73
CA PHE A 11 13.85 5.39 -14.71
C PHE A 11 14.75 5.69 -13.52
N LYS A 12 14.18 5.66 -12.31
CA LYS A 12 14.92 5.83 -11.06
C LYS A 12 14.68 4.64 -10.15
N ALA A 13 15.69 4.27 -9.37
CA ALA A 13 15.53 3.31 -8.29
C ALA A 13 14.70 3.93 -7.16
N LEU A 14 13.97 3.12 -6.40
CA LEU A 14 13.11 3.63 -5.34
C LEU A 14 13.90 4.37 -4.25
N ASP A 15 15.14 3.98 -3.96
CA ASP A 15 16.00 4.68 -2.99
C ASP A 15 16.54 6.04 -3.49
N GLU A 16 16.43 6.35 -4.80
CA GLU A 16 16.72 7.68 -5.34
C GLU A 16 15.56 8.68 -5.14
N ILE A 17 14.34 8.17 -4.90
CA ILE A 17 13.10 8.97 -4.87
C ILE A 17 12.29 8.80 -3.58
N ALA A 18 12.75 7.97 -2.65
CA ALA A 18 12.06 7.72 -1.39
C ALA A 18 13.04 7.36 -0.26
N ILE A 19 12.63 7.63 0.97
CA ILE A 19 13.34 7.25 2.18
C ILE A 19 12.76 5.93 2.69
N PHE A 20 13.63 4.97 2.97
CA PHE A 20 13.28 3.70 3.58
C PHE A 20 13.53 3.73 5.08
N LYS A 21 12.59 3.21 5.86
CA LYS A 21 12.65 3.18 7.32
C LYS A 21 12.90 4.58 7.92
N PRO A 22 11.93 5.52 7.77
CA PRO A 22 12.04 6.87 8.31
C PRO A 22 12.39 6.87 9.80
N SER A 23 13.12 7.91 10.24
CA SER A 23 13.49 8.10 11.64
C SER A 23 12.24 8.29 12.52
N LYS A 24 12.37 7.92 13.81
CA LYS A 24 11.37 8.17 14.87
C LYS A 24 11.59 9.53 15.58
N ASP A 25 12.41 10.42 15.00
CA ASP A 25 12.74 11.69 15.67
C ASP A 25 11.50 12.57 15.84
N ASP A 26 10.55 12.51 14.91
CA ASP A 26 9.29 13.24 14.95
C ASP A 26 8.44 12.94 16.20
N VAL A 27 8.64 11.77 16.82
CA VAL A 27 7.84 11.32 17.98
C VAL A 27 8.64 11.21 19.26
N ARG A 28 9.94 11.59 19.24
CA ARG A 28 10.83 11.42 20.38
C ARG A 28 10.41 12.25 21.59
N GLU A 29 10.04 13.51 21.35
CA GLU A 29 9.69 14.49 22.37
C GLU A 29 8.19 14.51 22.73
N LEU A 30 7.37 13.67 22.04
CA LEU A 30 5.94 13.62 22.34
C LEU A 30 5.67 12.93 23.67
N PRO A 31 4.61 13.38 24.40
CA PRO A 31 4.17 12.74 25.64
C PRO A 31 3.80 11.27 25.43
N ASP A 32 4.05 10.44 26.43
CA ASP A 32 3.78 9.01 26.39
C ASP A 32 2.29 8.66 26.29
N ASP A 33 1.41 9.54 26.76
CA ASP A 33 -0.05 9.42 26.68
C ASP A 33 -0.64 9.91 25.35
N THR A 34 0.21 10.32 24.38
CA THR A 34 -0.25 10.71 23.03
C THR A 34 -0.93 9.54 22.35
N ASP A 35 -2.14 9.78 21.82
CA ASP A 35 -2.85 8.78 21.01
C ASP A 35 -2.25 8.70 19.61
N VAL A 36 -2.01 7.49 19.14
CA VAL A 36 -1.47 7.20 17.81
C VAL A 36 -2.24 6.05 17.17
N SER A 37 -2.33 6.03 15.84
CA SER A 37 -2.97 4.92 15.14
C SER A 37 -2.13 3.65 15.22
N PHE A 38 -2.80 2.50 15.43
CA PHE A 38 -2.16 1.19 15.37
C PHE A 38 -2.71 0.39 14.19
N VAL A 39 -1.80 -0.07 13.31
CA VAL A 39 -2.16 -0.76 12.07
C VAL A 39 -1.51 -2.14 12.03
N PRO A 40 -2.21 -3.18 12.50
CA PRO A 40 -1.75 -4.56 12.34
C PRO A 40 -1.84 -5.00 10.88
N MET A 41 -1.09 -6.05 10.50
CA MET A 41 -1.01 -6.56 9.12
C MET A 41 -2.36 -6.95 8.52
N VAL A 42 -3.33 -7.32 9.35
CA VAL A 42 -4.69 -7.71 8.91
C VAL A 42 -5.48 -6.53 8.35
N ASN A 43 -5.14 -5.31 8.73
CA ASN A 43 -5.85 -4.10 8.28
C ASN A 43 -5.43 -3.66 6.87
N ILE A 44 -4.32 -4.18 6.34
CA ILE A 44 -3.88 -3.88 4.97
C ILE A 44 -4.40 -4.95 4.02
N ASN A 45 -5.13 -4.51 3.01
CA ASN A 45 -5.66 -5.38 1.97
C ASN A 45 -4.71 -5.43 0.76
N ALA A 46 -4.77 -6.52 0.01
CA ALA A 46 -4.05 -6.63 -1.24
C ALA A 46 -4.63 -5.67 -2.29
N TYR A 47 -3.77 -5.04 -3.07
CA TYR A 47 -4.13 -4.19 -4.22
C TYR A 47 -5.04 -3.01 -3.91
N ASN A 48 -5.18 -2.63 -2.65
CA ASN A 48 -5.95 -1.45 -2.23
C ASN A 48 -5.02 -0.42 -1.61
N ALA A 49 -4.89 0.73 -2.26
CA ALA A 49 -4.04 1.82 -1.77
C ALA A 49 -4.50 2.37 -0.41
N HIS A 50 -5.77 2.23 -0.09
CA HIS A 50 -6.37 2.83 1.09
C HIS A 50 -6.72 1.78 2.14
N PHE A 51 -6.40 2.07 3.38
CA PHE A 51 -6.88 1.36 4.55
C PHE A 51 -7.28 2.37 5.63
N ASP A 52 -8.29 2.02 6.43
CA ASP A 52 -8.72 2.85 7.55
C ASP A 52 -8.06 2.35 8.84
N PRO A 53 -7.31 3.18 9.56
CA PRO A 53 -6.81 2.86 10.89
C PRO A 53 -8.01 2.68 11.83
N LYS A 54 -8.19 1.48 12.39
CA LYS A 54 -9.35 1.13 13.23
C LYS A 54 -9.06 1.14 14.73
N GLU A 55 -7.79 1.21 15.09
CA GLU A 55 -7.33 1.08 16.46
C GLU A 55 -6.38 2.22 16.82
N ASN A 56 -6.55 2.78 18.00
CA ASN A 56 -5.62 3.73 18.58
C ASN A 56 -4.96 3.11 19.81
N ARG A 57 -3.70 3.47 20.04
CA ARG A 57 -2.92 3.11 21.24
C ARG A 57 -2.21 4.33 21.78
N LYS A 58 -1.77 4.24 23.06
CA LYS A 58 -0.89 5.24 23.63
C LYS A 58 0.52 5.06 23.06
N LEU A 59 1.21 6.17 22.84
CA LEU A 59 2.56 6.18 22.28
C LEU A 59 3.52 5.34 23.13
N ALA A 60 3.36 5.36 24.46
CA ALA A 60 4.14 4.52 25.36
C ALA A 60 4.09 3.03 25.01
N ASP A 61 2.91 2.53 24.60
CA ASP A 61 2.68 1.11 24.33
C ASP A 61 3.29 0.64 23.01
N VAL A 62 3.58 1.56 22.09
CA VAL A 62 4.00 1.24 20.73
C VAL A 62 5.35 1.85 20.32
N ARG A 63 5.92 2.73 21.14
CA ARG A 63 7.21 3.39 20.87
C ARG A 63 8.34 2.39 20.61
N SER A 64 8.30 1.23 21.25
CA SER A 64 9.22 0.11 21.03
C SER A 64 8.49 -1.13 20.49
N GLY A 65 9.21 -2.02 19.79
CA GLY A 65 8.64 -3.28 19.30
C GLY A 65 7.77 -3.17 18.05
N PHE A 66 7.50 -1.95 17.55
CA PHE A 66 6.66 -1.72 16.38
C PHE A 66 7.33 -0.81 15.35
N THR A 67 6.88 -0.90 14.10
CA THR A 67 7.34 -0.07 13.00
C THR A 67 6.59 1.25 13.00
N TYR A 68 7.32 2.36 13.03
CA TYR A 68 6.81 3.73 12.94
C TYR A 68 6.57 4.13 11.48
N PHE A 69 5.50 4.89 11.26
CA PHE A 69 5.18 5.55 10.00
C PHE A 69 4.28 6.77 10.28
N ARG A 70 4.05 7.58 9.28
CA ARG A 70 3.14 8.73 9.34
C ARG A 70 2.26 8.82 8.10
N ASP A 71 1.35 9.80 8.07
CA ASP A 71 0.53 10.05 6.89
C ASP A 71 1.36 10.17 5.62
N ASN A 72 0.87 9.59 4.55
CA ASN A 72 1.47 9.47 3.21
C ASN A 72 2.67 8.50 3.12
N ASP A 73 3.05 7.81 4.19
CA ASP A 73 4.00 6.70 4.08
C ASP A 73 3.33 5.48 3.47
N ILE A 74 4.07 4.75 2.64
CA ILE A 74 3.64 3.50 2.04
C ILE A 74 4.12 2.36 2.93
N LEU A 75 3.21 1.47 3.28
CA LEU A 75 3.47 0.27 4.07
C LEU A 75 3.46 -0.94 3.13
N LEU A 76 4.60 -1.55 2.88
CA LEU A 76 4.73 -2.77 2.10
C LEU A 76 4.99 -3.95 3.04
N ALA A 77 4.15 -4.98 3.00
CA ALA A 77 4.42 -6.21 3.73
C ALA A 77 5.64 -6.92 3.14
N LYS A 78 6.59 -7.35 3.97
CA LYS A 78 7.80 -8.05 3.50
C LYS A 78 7.74 -9.56 3.69
N ILE A 79 6.81 -10.08 4.50
CA ILE A 79 6.77 -11.49 4.94
C ILE A 79 5.77 -12.31 4.13
N THR A 80 6.08 -13.58 3.89
CA THR A 80 5.18 -14.62 3.35
C THR A 80 3.94 -14.81 4.25
N PRO A 81 2.73 -14.97 3.68
CA PRO A 81 2.36 -14.85 2.26
C PRO A 81 1.93 -13.42 1.90
N CYS A 82 2.12 -12.46 2.79
CA CYS A 82 1.58 -11.11 2.63
C CYS A 82 2.23 -10.36 1.46
N PHE A 83 3.56 -10.50 1.27
CA PHE A 83 4.26 -9.90 0.14
C PHE A 83 3.75 -10.46 -1.19
N GLU A 84 3.71 -11.79 -1.31
CA GLU A 84 3.29 -12.49 -2.53
C GLU A 84 1.82 -12.21 -2.90
N ASN A 85 1.02 -11.85 -1.90
CA ASN A 85 -0.38 -11.45 -2.08
C ASN A 85 -0.54 -9.95 -2.36
N GLY A 86 0.55 -9.20 -2.54
CA GLY A 86 0.50 -7.77 -2.84
C GLY A 86 -0.05 -6.91 -1.71
N LYS A 87 0.15 -7.31 -0.43
CA LYS A 87 -0.28 -6.49 0.70
C LYS A 87 0.60 -5.26 0.85
N ALA A 88 0.05 -4.13 0.44
CA ALA A 88 0.61 -2.81 0.64
C ALA A 88 -0.52 -1.79 0.79
N GLY A 89 -0.22 -0.62 1.36
CA GLY A 89 -1.18 0.47 1.48
C GLY A 89 -0.50 1.78 1.82
N ILE A 90 -1.20 2.90 1.59
CA ILE A 90 -0.74 4.24 1.93
C ILE A 90 -1.42 4.65 3.23
N ALA A 91 -0.64 5.01 4.23
CA ALA A 91 -1.14 5.50 5.51
C ALA A 91 -1.82 6.85 5.33
N ARG A 92 -3.07 6.97 5.78
CA ARG A 92 -3.84 8.21 5.73
C ARG A 92 -4.76 8.33 6.93
N ASN A 93 -5.12 9.56 7.27
CA ASN A 93 -6.04 9.87 8.36
C ASN A 93 -5.62 9.23 9.69
N LEU A 94 -4.33 9.17 9.93
CA LEU A 94 -3.79 8.67 11.19
C LEU A 94 -4.09 9.63 12.32
N THR A 95 -4.36 9.11 13.50
CA THR A 95 -4.51 9.91 14.72
C THR A 95 -3.21 10.67 14.98
N ASN A 96 -3.31 11.99 15.06
CA ASN A 96 -2.16 12.92 15.15
C ASN A 96 -1.14 12.78 14.00
N GLY A 97 -1.54 12.19 12.85
CA GLY A 97 -0.65 11.94 11.72
C GLY A 97 0.40 10.86 11.98
N ILE A 98 0.25 10.09 13.06
CA ILE A 98 1.27 9.15 13.56
C ILE A 98 0.69 7.73 13.57
N GLY A 99 1.45 6.78 13.07
CA GLY A 99 1.10 5.38 13.08
C GLY A 99 2.23 4.46 13.52
N PHE A 100 1.82 3.35 14.12
CA PHE A 100 2.68 2.23 14.45
C PHE A 100 2.03 0.92 14.00
N GLY A 101 2.82 -0.09 13.69
CA GLY A 101 2.27 -1.36 13.24
C GLY A 101 3.29 -2.48 13.19
N SER A 102 2.98 -3.51 12.42
CA SER A 102 3.79 -4.72 12.33
C SER A 102 5.25 -4.42 12.00
N THR A 103 6.18 -5.13 12.65
CA THR A 103 7.61 -5.12 12.30
C THR A 103 7.88 -5.74 10.94
N GLU A 104 6.89 -6.37 10.33
CA GLU A 104 6.97 -6.95 9.00
C GLU A 104 6.61 -5.95 7.87
N TYR A 105 6.51 -4.65 8.18
CA TYR A 105 6.42 -3.60 7.16
C TYR A 105 7.79 -3.08 6.73
N ILE A 106 7.94 -2.88 5.43
CA ILE A 106 8.88 -1.91 4.86
C ILE A 106 8.11 -0.60 4.72
N VAL A 107 8.60 0.45 5.36
CA VAL A 107 8.02 1.80 5.25
C VAL A 107 8.78 2.57 4.19
N ILE A 108 8.06 3.12 3.22
CA ILE A 108 8.60 3.88 2.11
C ILE A 108 7.96 5.28 2.16
N ARG A 109 8.78 6.29 2.38
CA ARG A 109 8.37 7.71 2.38
C ARG A 109 8.80 8.37 1.09
N ALA A 110 7.84 8.72 0.25
CA ALA A 110 8.10 9.36 -1.02
C ALA A 110 8.74 10.75 -0.84
N ASN A 111 9.70 11.08 -1.69
CA ASN A 111 10.13 12.45 -1.89
C ASN A 111 9.10 13.16 -2.77
N THR A 112 8.17 13.86 -2.14
CA THR A 112 7.02 14.48 -2.81
C THR A 112 7.38 15.62 -3.78
N SER A 113 8.65 16.06 -3.80
CA SER A 113 9.16 16.96 -4.84
C SER A 113 9.43 16.24 -6.17
N LEU A 114 9.46 14.90 -6.18
CA LEU A 114 9.79 14.07 -7.34
C LEU A 114 8.66 13.11 -7.72
N VAL A 115 7.95 12.57 -6.71
CA VAL A 115 7.01 11.48 -6.94
C VAL A 115 5.85 11.49 -5.92
N TYR A 116 4.64 11.18 -6.38
CA TYR A 116 3.51 10.95 -5.49
C TYR A 116 3.61 9.58 -4.81
N PRO A 117 3.15 9.42 -3.54
CA PRO A 117 3.09 8.12 -2.87
C PRO A 117 2.29 7.09 -3.67
N GLU A 118 1.18 7.49 -4.28
CA GLU A 118 0.34 6.64 -5.12
C GLU A 118 1.10 6.11 -6.35
N TRP A 119 2.00 6.92 -6.91
CA TRP A 119 2.82 6.51 -8.05
C TRP A 119 3.72 5.32 -7.68
N ILE A 120 4.42 5.43 -6.55
CA ILE A 120 5.22 4.32 -6.02
C ILE A 120 4.31 3.12 -5.71
N PHE A 121 3.19 3.34 -5.02
CA PHE A 121 2.26 2.27 -4.62
C PHE A 121 1.82 1.43 -5.82
N TYR A 122 1.38 2.05 -6.91
CA TYR A 122 0.92 1.30 -8.08
C TYR A 122 2.04 0.50 -8.75
N HIS A 123 3.28 1.00 -8.75
CA HIS A 123 4.41 0.27 -9.32
C HIS A 123 4.86 -0.92 -8.46
N ILE A 124 4.83 -0.81 -7.13
CA ILE A 124 5.18 -1.93 -6.23
C ILE A 124 4.04 -2.96 -6.06
N ASN A 125 2.88 -2.71 -6.66
CA ASN A 125 1.76 -3.65 -6.69
C ASN A 125 1.57 -4.31 -8.08
N THR A 126 2.52 -4.14 -8.98
CA THR A 126 2.47 -4.84 -10.28
C THR A 126 2.87 -6.31 -10.12
N PRO A 127 2.33 -7.20 -10.99
CA PRO A 127 2.77 -8.59 -11.01
C PRO A 127 4.28 -8.72 -11.20
N GLU A 128 4.90 -7.88 -12.03
CA GLU A 128 6.33 -7.88 -12.30
C GLU A 128 7.16 -7.62 -11.04
N PHE A 129 6.74 -6.65 -10.20
CA PHE A 129 7.41 -6.37 -8.94
C PHE A 129 7.28 -7.53 -7.96
N ILE A 130 6.08 -8.08 -7.79
CA ILE A 130 5.82 -9.17 -6.85
C ILE A 130 6.56 -10.44 -7.26
N GLU A 131 6.44 -10.86 -8.52
CA GLU A 131 7.11 -12.07 -9.04
C GLU A 131 8.64 -11.91 -9.00
N GLY A 132 9.15 -10.75 -9.40
CA GLY A 132 10.57 -10.45 -9.29
C GLY A 132 11.08 -10.54 -7.85
N GLY A 133 10.31 -10.04 -6.88
CA GLY A 133 10.65 -10.06 -5.46
C GLY A 133 10.67 -11.47 -4.85
N ARG A 134 9.84 -12.40 -5.36
CA ARG A 134 9.84 -13.81 -4.89
C ARG A 134 11.21 -14.46 -5.01
N ALA A 135 11.96 -14.17 -6.08
CA ALA A 135 13.30 -14.70 -6.27
C ALA A 135 14.32 -14.22 -5.22
N PHE A 136 14.02 -13.13 -4.54
CA PHE A 136 14.86 -12.52 -3.50
C PHE A 136 14.31 -12.73 -2.08
N MET A 137 13.37 -13.64 -1.91
CA MET A 137 12.86 -13.97 -0.58
C MET A 137 13.79 -14.97 0.12
N THR A 138 14.10 -14.68 1.38
CA THR A 138 14.97 -15.49 2.24
C THR A 138 14.31 -15.80 3.57
N GLY A 139 14.69 -16.92 4.18
CA GLY A 139 14.16 -17.41 5.46
C GLY A 139 13.67 -18.85 5.37
N THR A 140 13.07 -19.33 6.46
CA THR A 140 12.46 -20.67 6.51
C THR A 140 11.14 -20.72 5.77
N ALA A 141 10.74 -21.89 5.28
CA ALA A 141 9.47 -22.09 4.60
C ALA A 141 8.29 -21.53 5.43
N GLY A 142 7.44 -20.74 4.80
CA GLY A 142 6.29 -20.07 5.46
C GLY A 142 6.63 -18.82 6.27
N GLN A 143 7.92 -18.46 6.42
CA GLN A 143 8.37 -17.23 7.10
C GLN A 143 9.48 -16.51 6.32
N GLN A 144 9.41 -16.56 5.00
CA GLN A 144 10.37 -15.87 4.15
C GLN A 144 10.05 -14.37 4.12
N ARG A 145 11.08 -13.57 3.84
CA ARG A 145 10.98 -12.11 3.71
C ARG A 145 11.70 -11.66 2.45
N VAL A 146 11.06 -10.77 1.71
CA VAL A 146 11.71 -10.14 0.55
C VAL A 146 12.89 -9.29 1.03
N ASP A 147 14.01 -9.36 0.28
CA ASP A 147 15.18 -8.52 0.56
C ASP A 147 14.84 -7.04 0.31
N ILE A 148 15.12 -6.20 1.30
CA ILE A 148 14.91 -4.75 1.20
C ILE A 148 15.72 -4.13 0.06
N ASN A 149 16.88 -4.70 -0.29
CA ASN A 149 17.69 -4.20 -1.40
C ASN A 149 17.02 -4.43 -2.74
N TYR A 150 16.29 -5.55 -2.93
CA TYR A 150 15.43 -5.72 -4.09
C TYR A 150 14.44 -4.56 -4.22
N VAL A 151 13.74 -4.23 -3.14
CA VAL A 151 12.74 -3.16 -3.13
C VAL A 151 13.40 -1.81 -3.42
N LYS A 152 14.52 -1.51 -2.77
CA LYS A 152 15.26 -0.23 -2.94
C LYS A 152 15.74 -0.03 -4.37
N GLN A 153 16.29 -1.09 -4.98
CA GLN A 153 16.88 -1.02 -6.31
C GLN A 153 15.86 -1.19 -7.45
N TYR A 154 14.60 -1.45 -7.12
CA TYR A 154 13.55 -1.56 -8.13
C TYR A 154 13.37 -0.21 -8.85
N ARG A 155 13.44 -0.26 -10.18
CA ARG A 155 13.42 0.96 -11.01
C ARG A 155 12.02 1.17 -11.58
N ILE A 156 11.50 2.38 -11.40
CA ILE A 156 10.21 2.82 -11.95
C ILE A 156 10.40 4.06 -12.83
N PRO A 157 9.53 4.29 -13.83
CA PRO A 157 9.51 5.53 -14.57
C PRO A 157 9.10 6.69 -13.65
N VAL A 158 9.78 7.82 -13.75
CA VAL A 158 9.48 9.02 -12.96
C VAL A 158 9.29 10.22 -13.90
N PRO A 159 8.11 10.32 -14.54
CA PRO A 159 7.77 11.48 -15.35
C PRO A 159 7.56 12.73 -14.47
N PRO A 160 7.44 13.93 -15.03
CA PRO A 160 7.11 15.15 -14.29
C PRO A 160 5.83 14.98 -13.45
N LEU A 161 5.77 15.64 -12.28
CA LEU A 161 4.64 15.53 -11.34
C LEU A 161 3.27 15.80 -11.99
N GLU A 162 3.20 16.72 -12.92
CA GLU A 162 1.99 17.04 -13.70
C GLU A 162 1.48 15.82 -14.49
N GLU A 163 2.38 15.04 -15.06
CA GLU A 163 2.04 13.86 -15.83
C GLU A 163 1.64 12.70 -14.91
N GLN A 164 2.41 12.48 -13.82
CA GLN A 164 2.02 11.54 -12.77
C GLN A 164 0.60 11.82 -12.30
N LYS A 165 0.30 13.10 -11.99
CA LYS A 165 -1.03 13.51 -11.50
C LYS A 165 -2.14 13.18 -12.48
N LYS A 166 -1.97 13.47 -13.76
CA LYS A 166 -2.98 13.14 -14.80
C LYS A 166 -3.29 11.64 -14.83
N ILE A 167 -2.25 10.81 -14.77
CA ILE A 167 -2.40 9.35 -14.76
C ILE A 167 -3.07 8.88 -13.48
N LEU A 168 -2.66 9.41 -12.32
CA LEU A 168 -3.25 9.07 -11.03
C LEU A 168 -4.72 9.50 -10.91
N ASP A 169 -5.08 10.67 -11.44
CA ASP A 169 -6.47 11.14 -11.47
C ASP A 169 -7.33 10.20 -12.34
N GLN A 170 -6.81 9.71 -13.48
CA GLN A 170 -7.51 8.73 -14.31
C GLN A 170 -7.68 7.38 -13.57
N ILE A 171 -6.62 6.86 -12.93
CA ILE A 171 -6.68 5.62 -12.14
C ILE A 171 -7.73 5.76 -11.02
N SER A 172 -7.71 6.88 -10.30
CA SER A 172 -8.66 7.16 -9.22
C SER A 172 -10.11 7.18 -9.73
N TYR A 173 -10.35 7.81 -10.89
CA TYR A 173 -11.66 7.79 -11.52
C TYR A 173 -12.10 6.37 -11.89
N GLU A 174 -11.26 5.60 -12.55
CA GLU A 174 -11.57 4.22 -12.93
C GLU A 174 -11.84 3.34 -11.70
N GLN A 175 -11.05 3.49 -10.63
CA GLN A 175 -11.27 2.80 -9.35
C GLN A 175 -12.60 3.17 -8.71
N SER A 176 -13.03 4.44 -8.79
CA SER A 176 -14.31 4.87 -8.25
C SER A 176 -15.51 4.17 -8.89
N LEU A 177 -15.35 3.61 -10.10
CA LEU A 177 -16.37 2.84 -10.80
C LEU A 177 -16.39 1.35 -10.41
N ILE A 178 -15.31 0.84 -9.84
CA ILE A 178 -15.16 -0.60 -9.54
C ILE A 178 -16.10 -1.03 -8.42
N GLU A 179 -16.12 -0.31 -7.31
CA GLU A 179 -16.92 -0.74 -6.14
C GLU A 179 -18.44 -0.67 -6.39
N PRO A 180 -19.00 0.40 -6.97
CA PRO A 180 -20.40 0.41 -7.39
C PRO A 180 -20.73 -0.72 -8.38
N SER A 181 -19.82 -1.03 -9.30
CA SER A 181 -20.00 -2.11 -10.27
C SER A 181 -20.05 -3.48 -9.61
N LYS A 182 -19.18 -3.74 -8.64
CA LYS A 182 -19.21 -4.98 -7.84
C LYS A 182 -20.52 -5.13 -7.07
N GLN A 183 -21.03 -4.05 -6.49
CA GLN A 183 -22.32 -4.05 -5.79
C GLN A 183 -23.49 -4.37 -6.73
N LEU A 184 -23.48 -3.77 -7.93
CA LEU A 184 -24.48 -4.07 -8.97
C LEU A 184 -24.43 -5.55 -9.37
N ILE A 185 -23.25 -6.09 -9.63
CA ILE A 185 -23.06 -7.51 -9.94
C ILE A 185 -23.68 -8.37 -8.83
N LYS A 186 -23.37 -8.11 -7.56
CA LYS A 186 -23.89 -8.85 -6.42
C LYS A 186 -25.42 -8.81 -6.37
N VAL A 187 -26.02 -7.63 -6.57
CA VAL A 187 -27.49 -7.47 -6.57
C VAL A 187 -28.14 -8.26 -7.72
N PHE A 188 -27.58 -8.17 -8.93
CA PHE A 188 -28.14 -8.88 -10.07
C PHE A 188 -27.95 -10.39 -9.99
N THR A 189 -26.80 -10.86 -9.49
CA THR A 189 -26.59 -12.30 -9.23
C THR A 189 -27.65 -12.85 -8.27
N ALA A 190 -27.88 -12.16 -7.14
CA ALA A 190 -28.91 -12.57 -6.20
C ALA A 190 -30.33 -12.57 -6.81
N LYS A 191 -30.67 -11.58 -7.65
CA LYS A 191 -31.94 -11.54 -8.37
C LYS A 191 -32.10 -12.71 -9.36
N ILE A 192 -31.03 -13.07 -10.07
CA ILE A 192 -31.03 -14.20 -11.00
C ILE A 192 -31.25 -15.50 -10.22
N GLU A 193 -30.55 -15.72 -9.10
CA GLU A 193 -30.73 -16.90 -8.23
C GLU A 193 -32.17 -17.03 -7.71
N THR A 194 -32.76 -15.91 -7.26
CA THR A 194 -34.16 -15.89 -6.84
C THR A 194 -35.11 -16.27 -7.97
N ARG A 195 -34.92 -15.73 -9.16
CA ARG A 195 -35.74 -16.06 -10.33
C ARG A 195 -35.65 -17.52 -10.75
N ILE A 196 -34.42 -18.09 -10.68
CA ILE A 196 -34.22 -19.50 -10.96
C ILE A 196 -35.00 -20.36 -9.96
N LYS A 197 -34.94 -20.05 -8.66
CA LYS A 197 -35.72 -20.80 -7.62
C LYS A 197 -37.22 -20.71 -7.85
N GLU A 198 -37.75 -19.52 -8.16
CA GLU A 198 -39.18 -19.33 -8.47
C GLU A 198 -39.64 -20.21 -9.66
N VAL A 199 -38.79 -20.38 -10.68
CA VAL A 199 -39.12 -21.21 -11.86
C VAL A 199 -39.08 -22.71 -11.54
N TRP A 200 -38.21 -23.14 -10.62
CA TRP A 200 -38.05 -24.56 -10.24
C TRP A 200 -38.92 -24.98 -9.05
N GLY A 201 -39.66 -24.05 -8.44
CA GLY A 201 -40.62 -24.34 -7.38
C GLY A 201 -39.98 -24.68 -6.03
N GLU A 202 -38.77 -24.15 -5.77
CA GLU A 202 -38.10 -24.22 -4.45
C GLU A 202 -38.32 -22.95 -3.63
#